data_ddda7f99bb3554e47c6341b674a633ac
#
_entry.id   ddda7f99bb3554e47c6341b674a633ac
#
_cell.length_a   1.000
_cell.length_b   1.000
_cell.length_c   1.000
_cell.angle_alpha   90.00
_cell.angle_beta   90.00
_cell.angle_gamma   90.00
#
_symmetry.space_group_name_H-M   'P 1'
#
loop_
_entity.id
_entity.type
_entity.pdbx_description
1 polymer ?
#
loop_
_entity_poly.entity_id
_entity_poly.type
_entity_poly.pdbx_seq_one_letter_code
_entity_poly.pdbx_strand_id
1 'polypeptide(L)'
;MEILPLKGIQYTRSTGSKSTILKMDTRTSAALVKLSSGVLKIFSIYSIASKGNVCLKENNKVSNGSAGYYSKQGKKPCVRGVAMNPVDHPHGGRAKSVKYQRTPWGKTTKFK
;
A
#
# COMPACT_ATOMS: atom_id res chain seq x y z
N MET A 1 -10.73 8.88 -0.36
CA MET A 1 -10.50 10.02 0.57
C MET A 1 -9.23 10.74 0.19
N GLU A 2 -9.26 12.05 0.09
CA GLU A 2 -8.10 12.90 -0.14
C GLU A 2 -7.27 13.10 1.12
N ILE A 3 -5.98 13.42 0.98
CA ILE A 3 -5.11 13.83 2.12
C ILE A 3 -5.29 15.32 2.40
N LEU A 4 -5.20 16.12 1.35
CA LEU A 4 -5.36 17.56 1.36
C LEU A 4 -6.40 17.93 0.31
N PRO A 5 -7.16 19.01 0.51
CA PRO A 5 -8.14 19.48 -0.45
C PRO A 5 -7.52 19.64 -1.85
N LEU A 6 -8.24 19.22 -2.88
CA LEU A 6 -7.87 19.34 -4.29
C LEU A 6 -6.64 18.53 -4.77
N LYS A 7 -6.04 17.68 -3.92
CA LYS A 7 -4.92 16.82 -4.32
C LYS A 7 -5.32 15.44 -4.82
N GLY A 8 -6.60 15.17 -4.89
CA GLY A 8 -7.14 13.89 -5.36
C GLY A 8 -7.11 12.77 -4.34
N ILE A 9 -7.81 11.68 -4.65
CA ILE A 9 -8.05 10.56 -3.76
C ILE A 9 -6.80 9.68 -3.65
N GLN A 10 -6.23 9.56 -2.44
CA GLN A 10 -5.03 8.77 -2.17
C GLN A 10 -5.25 7.64 -1.16
N TYR A 11 -6.20 7.78 -0.22
CA TYR A 11 -6.48 6.78 0.80
C TYR A 11 -7.76 6.00 0.55
N THR A 12 -7.78 4.75 1.02
CA THR A 12 -8.95 3.84 0.96
C THR A 12 -9.44 3.67 -0.47
N ARG A 13 -8.55 3.17 -1.34
CA ARG A 13 -8.81 2.97 -2.79
C ARG A 13 -9.04 1.52 -3.15
N SER A 14 -8.46 0.59 -2.40
CA SER A 14 -8.54 -0.85 -2.69
C SER A 14 -9.96 -1.39 -2.58
N THR A 15 -10.26 -2.41 -3.36
CA THR A 15 -11.57 -3.07 -3.37
C THR A 15 -12.00 -3.53 -1.97
N GLY A 16 -13.24 -3.26 -1.59
CA GLY A 16 -13.81 -3.61 -0.30
C GLY A 16 -13.29 -2.81 0.89
N SER A 17 -12.34 -1.89 0.71
CA SER A 17 -11.80 -1.09 1.79
C SER A 17 -12.78 -0.01 2.27
N LYS A 18 -12.71 0.30 3.55
CA LYS A 18 -13.44 1.40 4.19
C LYS A 18 -12.59 2.08 5.25
N SER A 19 -12.87 3.35 5.49
CA SER A 19 -12.34 4.11 6.62
C SER A 19 -13.50 4.61 7.47
N THR A 20 -13.28 4.81 8.76
CA THR A 20 -14.31 5.27 9.71
C THR A 20 -13.85 6.58 10.33
N ILE A 21 -14.70 7.60 10.28
CA ILE A 21 -14.48 8.86 10.99
C ILE A 21 -14.81 8.60 12.45
N LEU A 22 -13.85 8.84 13.34
CA LEU A 22 -14.02 8.68 14.79
C LEU A 22 -14.43 9.98 15.47
N LYS A 23 -13.81 11.09 15.08
CA LYS A 23 -14.06 12.40 15.65
C LYS A 23 -13.87 13.48 14.58
N MET A 24 -14.72 14.47 14.59
CA MET A 24 -14.56 15.70 13.82
C MET A 24 -14.47 16.88 14.78
N ASP A 25 -13.50 17.75 14.56
CA ASP A 25 -13.33 18.98 15.31
C ASP A 25 -13.39 20.16 14.34
N THR A 26 -14.47 20.91 14.44
CA THR A 26 -14.70 22.09 13.60
C THR A 26 -13.78 23.26 13.98
N ARG A 27 -13.32 23.32 15.25
CA ARG A 27 -12.45 24.41 15.74
C ARG A 27 -11.06 24.31 15.12
N THR A 28 -10.52 23.08 15.04
CA THR A 28 -9.20 22.82 14.44
C THR A 28 -9.26 22.44 12.96
N SER A 29 -10.48 22.41 12.38
CA SER A 29 -10.72 21.96 11.00
C SER A 29 -10.11 20.58 10.71
N ALA A 30 -10.13 19.69 11.69
CA ALA A 30 -9.50 18.37 11.65
C ALA A 30 -10.49 17.24 11.88
N ALA A 31 -10.31 16.13 11.18
CA ALA A 31 -11.05 14.89 11.35
C ALA A 31 -10.11 13.74 11.67
N LEU A 32 -10.35 13.03 12.78
CA LEU A 32 -9.64 11.82 13.13
C LEU A 32 -10.30 10.62 12.46
N VAL A 33 -9.56 9.94 11.62
CA VAL A 33 -10.06 8.83 10.79
C VAL A 33 -9.26 7.57 11.08
N LYS A 34 -9.96 6.46 11.30
CA LYS A 34 -9.39 5.12 11.34
C LYS A 34 -9.37 4.54 9.94
N LEU A 35 -8.18 4.28 9.40
CA LEU A 35 -7.97 3.66 8.09
C LEU A 35 -8.29 2.16 8.12
N SER A 36 -8.41 1.54 6.95
CA SER A 36 -8.62 0.09 6.80
C SER A 36 -7.50 -0.76 7.41
N SER A 37 -6.29 -0.22 7.53
CA SER A 37 -5.14 -0.84 8.21
C SER A 37 -5.21 -0.78 9.73
N GLY A 38 -6.19 -0.06 10.32
CA GLY A 38 -6.29 0.21 11.75
C GLY A 38 -5.55 1.47 12.21
N VAL A 39 -4.69 2.04 11.40
CA VAL A 39 -3.94 3.27 11.72
C VAL A 39 -4.89 4.45 11.84
N LEU A 40 -4.68 5.27 12.87
CA LEU A 40 -5.37 6.54 13.07
C LEU A 40 -4.60 7.64 12.36
N LYS A 41 -5.31 8.46 11.60
CA LYS A 41 -4.72 9.58 10.88
C LYS A 41 -5.63 10.80 10.92
N ILE A 42 -5.03 11.98 10.97
CA ILE A 42 -5.73 13.25 10.95
C ILE A 42 -5.82 13.74 9.50
N PHE A 43 -7.01 14.17 9.12
CA PHE A 43 -7.32 14.75 7.80
C PHE A 43 -7.98 16.11 7.98
N SER A 44 -7.88 16.96 6.97
CA SER A 44 -8.66 18.19 6.93
C SER A 44 -10.14 17.88 6.71
N ILE A 45 -11.04 18.59 7.38
CA ILE A 45 -12.49 18.47 7.18
C ILE A 45 -12.92 18.92 5.77
N TYR A 46 -12.12 19.74 5.10
CA TYR A 46 -12.37 20.21 3.73
C TYR A 46 -11.96 19.20 2.67
N SER A 47 -11.35 18.07 3.06
CA SER A 47 -10.95 17.02 2.12
C SER A 47 -12.16 16.25 1.59
N ILE A 48 -12.21 16.02 0.29
CA ILE A 48 -13.30 15.30 -0.37
C ILE A 48 -13.20 13.81 -0.05
N ALA A 49 -14.32 13.19 0.26
CA ALA A 49 -14.45 11.76 0.50
C ALA A 49 -15.79 11.24 -0.04
N SER A 50 -15.77 10.02 -0.58
CA SER A 50 -17.01 9.31 -0.94
C SER A 50 -17.54 8.55 0.28
N LYS A 51 -18.84 8.60 0.52
CA LYS A 51 -19.52 7.84 1.57
C LYS A 51 -19.73 6.39 1.10
N GLY A 52 -19.47 5.43 1.98
CA GLY A 52 -19.70 4.00 1.74
C GLY A 52 -18.41 3.19 1.68
N ASN A 53 -18.51 1.99 1.14
CA ASN A 53 -17.38 1.08 0.95
C ASN A 53 -16.98 1.05 -0.54
N VAL A 54 -15.71 0.82 -0.82
CA VAL A 54 -15.27 0.54 -2.19
C VAL A 54 -15.88 -0.79 -2.63
N CYS A 55 -16.43 -0.84 -3.84
CA CYS A 55 -17.10 -2.02 -4.38
C CYS A 55 -16.14 -3.20 -4.62
N LEU A 56 -16.67 -4.33 -5.11
CA LEU A 56 -15.93 -5.55 -5.44
C LEU A 56 -15.15 -6.16 -4.27
N LYS A 57 -15.75 -6.22 -3.09
CA LYS A 57 -15.15 -6.83 -1.89
C LYS A 57 -14.67 -8.27 -2.11
N GLU A 58 -15.39 -9.04 -2.92
CA GLU A 58 -15.08 -10.43 -3.24
C GLU A 58 -13.79 -10.58 -4.08
N ASN A 59 -13.37 -9.53 -4.79
CA ASN A 59 -12.18 -9.56 -5.64
C ASN A 59 -10.89 -9.91 -4.88
N ASN A 60 -10.82 -9.60 -3.59
CA ASN A 60 -9.67 -9.94 -2.75
C ASN A 60 -9.60 -11.42 -2.36
N LYS A 61 -10.69 -12.16 -2.54
CA LYS A 61 -10.80 -13.59 -2.21
C LYS A 61 -10.58 -14.49 -3.40
N VAL A 62 -10.50 -13.93 -4.59
CA VAL A 62 -10.32 -14.70 -5.83
C VAL A 62 -8.91 -15.30 -5.86
N SER A 63 -8.80 -16.61 -5.90
CA SER A 63 -7.55 -17.32 -6.16
C SER A 63 -7.42 -17.56 -7.66
N ASN A 64 -6.39 -16.98 -8.26
CA ASN A 64 -6.16 -17.09 -9.71
C ASN A 64 -5.40 -18.37 -10.11
N GLY A 65 -4.94 -19.16 -9.15
CA GLY A 65 -4.40 -20.50 -9.31
C GLY A 65 -3.04 -20.59 -10.02
N SER A 66 -2.82 -19.91 -11.13
CA SER A 66 -1.62 -20.04 -11.96
C SER A 66 -0.90 -18.74 -12.23
N ALA A 67 0.42 -18.80 -12.40
CA ALA A 67 1.26 -17.68 -12.78
C ALA A 67 0.92 -17.13 -14.19
N GLY A 68 0.50 -17.99 -15.11
CA GLY A 68 0.10 -17.61 -16.45
C GLY A 68 -1.12 -16.68 -16.48
N TYR A 69 -2.02 -16.80 -15.53
CA TYR A 69 -3.15 -15.89 -15.39
C TYR A 69 -2.69 -14.44 -15.11
N TYR A 70 -1.74 -14.28 -14.21
CA TYR A 70 -1.18 -12.97 -13.92
C TYR A 70 -0.39 -12.38 -15.09
N SER A 71 0.35 -13.23 -15.81
CA SER A 71 1.08 -12.83 -17.02
C SER A 71 0.15 -12.29 -18.10
N LYS A 72 -1.00 -12.95 -18.34
CA LYS A 72 -2.02 -12.49 -19.29
C LYS A 72 -2.65 -11.15 -18.89
N GLN A 73 -2.67 -10.82 -17.60
CA GLN A 73 -3.10 -9.52 -17.09
C GLN A 73 -2.00 -8.43 -17.17
N GLY A 74 -0.84 -8.72 -17.75
CA GLY A 74 0.29 -7.81 -17.85
C GLY A 74 1.13 -7.69 -16.59
N LYS A 75 0.90 -8.51 -15.56
CA LYS A 75 1.72 -8.52 -14.33
C LYS A 75 2.98 -9.33 -14.56
N LYS A 76 4.12 -8.66 -14.60
CA LYS A 76 5.42 -9.32 -14.69
C LYS A 76 5.77 -10.05 -13.40
N PRO A 77 6.53 -11.16 -13.45
CA PRO A 77 7.05 -11.84 -12.27
C PRO A 77 7.88 -10.90 -11.41
N CYS A 78 7.73 -10.97 -10.09
CA CYS A 78 8.56 -10.23 -9.15
C CYS A 78 9.85 -11.01 -8.87
N VAL A 79 10.97 -10.55 -9.38
CA VAL A 79 12.28 -11.17 -9.18
C VAL A 79 12.82 -10.79 -7.80
N ARG A 80 13.32 -11.77 -7.05
CA ARG A 80 13.94 -11.55 -5.74
C ARG A 80 15.32 -10.91 -5.92
N GLY A 81 15.71 -9.99 -5.03
CA GLY A 81 17.01 -9.34 -5.06
C GLY A 81 18.20 -10.31 -5.03
N VAL A 82 18.03 -11.48 -4.34
CA VAL A 82 19.05 -12.55 -4.28
C VAL A 82 19.33 -13.21 -5.65
N ALA A 83 18.36 -13.16 -6.56
CA ALA A 83 18.48 -13.71 -7.92
C ALA A 83 19.03 -12.69 -8.93
N MET A 84 19.32 -11.48 -8.48
CA MET A 84 19.85 -10.39 -9.31
C MET A 84 21.38 -10.33 -9.25
N ASN A 85 21.97 -9.51 -10.12
CA ASN A 85 23.38 -9.17 -10.07
C ASN A 85 23.67 -8.09 -9.01
N PRO A 86 24.95 -7.93 -8.56
CA PRO A 86 25.30 -6.92 -7.55
C PRO A 86 24.96 -5.49 -7.96
N VAL A 87 24.98 -5.18 -9.26
CA VAL A 87 24.63 -3.86 -9.80
C VAL A 87 23.14 -3.54 -9.64
N ASP A 88 22.27 -4.57 -9.64
CA ASP A 88 20.83 -4.40 -9.62
C ASP A 88 20.24 -4.37 -8.20
N HIS A 89 20.91 -5.07 -7.28
CA HIS A 89 20.43 -5.14 -5.90
C HIS A 89 21.57 -5.46 -4.92
N PRO A 90 21.57 -4.87 -3.70
CA PRO A 90 22.57 -5.17 -2.65
C PRO A 90 22.62 -6.65 -2.22
N HIS A 91 21.58 -7.43 -2.50
CA HIS A 91 21.52 -8.89 -2.26
C HIS A 91 22.09 -9.72 -3.41
N GLY A 92 22.41 -9.11 -4.55
CA GLY A 92 22.83 -9.80 -5.75
C GLY A 92 24.26 -10.36 -5.67
N GLY A 93 24.56 -11.30 -6.59
CA GLY A 93 25.90 -11.87 -6.78
C GLY A 93 26.35 -12.87 -5.70
N ARG A 94 25.42 -13.46 -4.94
CA ARG A 94 25.74 -14.39 -3.84
C ARG A 94 25.05 -15.73 -3.98
N ALA A 95 25.61 -16.77 -3.36
CA ALA A 95 24.98 -18.07 -3.20
C ALA A 95 23.90 -18.03 -2.09
N LYS A 96 22.74 -17.48 -2.39
CA LYS A 96 21.49 -17.52 -1.60
C LYS A 96 21.54 -17.02 -0.13
N SER A 97 22.70 -16.67 0.41
CA SER A 97 22.86 -16.20 1.79
C SER A 97 22.99 -14.68 1.84
N VAL A 98 22.11 -14.01 2.57
CA VAL A 98 22.15 -12.55 2.79
C VAL A 98 22.43 -12.28 4.25
N LYS A 99 23.58 -11.70 4.55
CA LYS A 99 23.98 -11.38 5.93
C LYS A 99 23.10 -10.29 6.53
N TYR A 100 22.79 -9.26 5.74
CA TYR A 100 21.97 -8.13 6.17
C TYR A 100 20.88 -7.85 5.14
N GLN A 101 19.63 -7.79 5.59
CA GLN A 101 18.49 -7.46 4.74
C GLN A 101 18.52 -5.98 4.38
N ARG A 102 18.46 -5.67 3.07
CA ARG A 102 18.47 -4.32 2.53
C ARG A 102 17.39 -4.13 1.47
N THR A 103 16.92 -2.90 1.33
CA THR A 103 16.08 -2.48 0.20
C THR A 103 16.93 -2.33 -1.06
N PRO A 104 16.33 -2.26 -2.28
CA PRO A 104 17.08 -2.01 -3.52
C PRO A 104 17.96 -0.75 -3.47
N TRP A 105 17.61 0.23 -2.67
CA TRP A 105 18.36 1.48 -2.48
C TRP A 105 19.34 1.45 -1.30
N GLY A 106 19.64 0.26 -0.78
CA GLY A 106 20.62 0.06 0.27
C GLY A 106 20.19 0.34 1.72
N LYS A 107 18.94 0.83 1.94
CA LYS A 107 18.42 1.05 3.29
C LYS A 107 18.15 -0.28 4.00
N THR A 108 18.32 -0.30 5.32
CA THR A 108 17.98 -1.48 6.14
C THR A 108 16.46 -1.68 6.16
N THR A 109 16.01 -2.95 6.18
CA THR A 109 14.57 -3.30 6.22
C THR A 109 14.07 -3.58 7.64
N LYS A 110 14.98 -3.84 8.58
CA LYS A 110 14.67 -4.37 9.91
C LYS A 110 14.50 -3.28 10.98
N PHE A 111 14.99 -2.08 10.72
CA PHE A 111 14.89 -0.95 11.64
C PHE A 111 14.33 0.27 10.90
N LYS A 112 13.29 0.85 11.46
CA LYS A 112 12.75 2.14 11.05
C LYS A 112 13.43 3.26 11.81
#